data_b177d40461d682e5dd7c3540de5d0349
#
_entry.id   b177d40461d682e5dd7c3540de5d0349
#
_cell.length_a   1.000
_cell.length_b   1.000
_cell.length_c   1.000
_cell.angle_alpha   90.00
_cell.angle_beta   90.00
_cell.angle_gamma   90.00
#
_symmetry.space_group_name_H-M   'P 1'
#
loop_
_entity.id
_entity.type
_entity.pdbx_description
1 polymer ?
#
loop_
_entity_poly.entity_id
_entity_poly.type
_entity_poly.pdbx_seq_one_letter_code
_entity_poly.pdbx_strand_id
1 'polypeptide(L)'
;MHAHDWIINNLQYEQNITNNNVYNLYGALIEKSAVCEGYAEALKYILDEVNIPCVLVSGTATNSEGKTERHEWNYVQLYGKWYAIDSTWDDPVVKGTGYVSDSIKHRYFLVGSNEMNKNHFPNGQMTESGQKFVYPTIEIEKYGK
;
A
#
# COMPACT_ATOMS: atom_id res chain seq x y z
N MET A 1 -5.49 -5.34 10.93
CA MET A 1 -5.64 -3.92 11.30
C MET A 1 -4.40 -3.35 11.99
N HIS A 2 -3.86 -4.05 12.99
CA HIS A 2 -2.70 -3.53 13.73
C HIS A 2 -1.47 -3.25 12.87
N ALA A 3 -1.16 -4.09 11.88
CA ALA A 3 0.00 -3.89 11.01
C ALA A 3 -0.14 -2.61 10.19
N HIS A 4 -1.29 -2.40 9.56
CA HIS A 4 -1.60 -1.19 8.80
C HIS A 4 -1.52 0.05 9.69
N ASP A 5 -2.17 -0.01 10.84
CA ASP A 5 -2.21 1.12 11.78
C ASP A 5 -0.82 1.45 12.32
N TRP A 6 -0.01 0.43 12.61
CA TRP A 6 1.37 0.65 13.04
C TRP A 6 2.16 1.41 11.97
N ILE A 7 2.01 1.00 10.71
CA ILE A 7 2.71 1.63 9.60
C ILE A 7 2.32 3.10 9.47
N ILE A 8 1.03 3.40 9.38
CA ILE A 8 0.59 4.79 9.19
C ILE A 8 0.85 5.69 10.39
N ASN A 9 0.99 5.11 11.59
CA ASN A 9 1.28 5.88 12.79
C ASN A 9 2.77 6.05 13.07
N ASN A 10 3.63 5.22 12.48
CA ASN A 10 5.06 5.22 12.78
C ASN A 10 5.94 5.63 11.60
N LEU A 11 5.53 5.37 10.35
CA LEU A 11 6.32 5.77 9.20
C LEU A 11 6.03 7.22 8.81
N GLN A 12 7.04 7.88 8.28
CA GLN A 12 6.93 9.21 7.71
C GLN A 12 7.22 9.12 6.21
N TYR A 13 6.33 9.68 5.40
CA TYR A 13 6.55 9.73 3.96
C TYR A 13 7.67 10.71 3.63
N GLU A 14 8.66 10.26 2.87
CA GLU A 14 9.83 11.07 2.53
C GLU A 14 9.61 11.81 1.21
N GLN A 15 9.54 13.13 1.28
CA GLN A 15 9.35 13.96 0.10
C GLN A 15 10.68 14.38 -0.54
N ASN A 16 11.75 14.45 0.26
CA ASN A 16 13.10 14.79 -0.23
C ASN A 16 13.97 13.54 -0.15
N ILE A 17 14.17 12.90 -1.29
CA ILE A 17 14.91 11.65 -1.36
C ILE A 17 16.41 11.93 -1.27
N THR A 18 16.94 11.85 -0.06
CA THR A 18 18.38 11.97 0.22
C THR A 18 19.03 10.66 0.62
N ASN A 19 18.22 9.61 0.83
CA ASN A 19 18.64 8.30 1.30
C ASN A 19 17.91 7.22 0.51
N ASN A 20 18.66 6.32 -0.13
CA ASN A 20 18.09 5.25 -0.93
C ASN A 20 17.26 4.24 -0.11
N ASN A 21 17.44 4.19 1.22
CA ASN A 21 16.68 3.27 2.07
C ASN A 21 15.20 3.60 2.13
N VAL A 22 14.74 4.78 1.68
CA VAL A 22 13.31 5.11 1.62
C VAL A 22 12.52 4.19 0.68
N TYR A 23 13.21 3.49 -0.23
CA TYR A 23 12.60 2.55 -1.16
C TYR A 23 12.53 1.12 -0.64
N ASN A 24 13.06 0.84 0.55
CA ASN A 24 13.20 -0.53 1.02
C ASN A 24 12.68 -0.72 2.45
N LEU A 25 12.70 -1.99 2.87
CA LEU A 25 12.22 -2.41 4.17
C LEU A 25 13.03 -1.79 5.32
N TYR A 26 14.34 -1.64 5.16
CA TYR A 26 15.20 -1.08 6.21
C TYR A 26 14.78 0.36 6.54
N GLY A 27 14.58 1.20 5.52
CA GLY A 27 14.12 2.57 5.72
C GLY A 27 12.78 2.62 6.45
N ALA A 28 11.83 1.77 6.04
CA ALA A 28 10.51 1.75 6.63
C ALA A 28 10.53 1.30 8.09
N LEU A 29 11.20 0.19 8.41
CA LEU A 29 11.11 -0.41 9.74
C LEU A 29 12.12 0.16 10.73
N ILE A 30 13.29 0.57 10.28
CA ILE A 30 14.39 1.04 11.15
C ILE A 30 14.44 2.56 11.18
N GLU A 31 14.52 3.18 10.03
CA GLU A 31 14.61 4.64 9.93
C GLU A 31 13.24 5.32 10.03
N LYS A 32 12.15 4.55 9.83
CA LYS A 32 10.75 5.01 9.88
C LYS A 32 10.47 6.13 8.88
N SER A 33 11.15 6.09 7.75
CA SER A 33 10.98 7.02 6.66
C SER A 33 10.95 6.24 5.35
N ALA A 34 9.97 6.48 4.50
CA ALA A 34 9.78 5.69 3.30
C ALA A 34 8.95 6.42 2.25
N VAL A 35 9.08 5.94 1.02
CA VAL A 35 8.10 6.20 -0.07
C VAL A 35 7.19 4.97 -0.20
N CYS A 36 6.28 4.96 -1.19
CA CYS A 36 5.28 3.90 -1.34
C CYS A 36 5.85 2.49 -1.36
N GLU A 37 7.01 2.28 -1.98
CA GLU A 37 7.65 0.96 -1.99
C GLU A 37 8.02 0.48 -0.58
N GLY A 38 8.58 1.36 0.24
CA GLY A 38 8.92 1.03 1.62
C GLY A 38 7.69 0.74 2.46
N TYR A 39 6.62 1.50 2.28
CA TYR A 39 5.34 1.24 2.96
C TYR A 39 4.78 -0.13 2.60
N ALA A 40 4.76 -0.44 1.31
CA ALA A 40 4.20 -1.71 0.82
C ALA A 40 5.05 -2.91 1.27
N GLU A 41 6.37 -2.78 1.23
CA GLU A 41 7.28 -3.84 1.70
C GLU A 41 7.17 -4.07 3.20
N ALA A 42 7.01 -3.00 3.99
CA ALA A 42 6.83 -3.11 5.44
C ALA A 42 5.55 -3.87 5.79
N LEU A 43 4.45 -3.56 5.11
CA LEU A 43 3.19 -4.26 5.33
C LEU A 43 3.33 -5.75 4.96
N LYS A 44 3.93 -6.04 3.82
CA LYS A 44 4.15 -7.43 3.40
C LYS A 44 5.00 -8.18 4.41
N TYR A 45 6.08 -7.58 4.88
CA TYR A 45 6.96 -8.23 5.86
C TYR A 45 6.19 -8.59 7.14
N ILE A 46 5.44 -7.64 7.68
CA ILE A 46 4.69 -7.87 8.92
C ILE A 46 3.63 -8.95 8.73
N LEU A 47 2.90 -8.92 7.61
CA LEU A 47 1.85 -9.90 7.34
C LEU A 47 2.43 -11.29 7.05
N ASP A 48 3.57 -11.38 6.37
CA ASP A 48 4.26 -12.65 6.15
C ASP A 48 4.66 -13.30 7.48
N GLU A 49 5.09 -12.52 8.45
CA GLU A 49 5.48 -13.02 9.77
C GLU A 49 4.30 -13.63 10.55
N VAL A 50 3.09 -13.21 10.27
CA VAL A 50 1.88 -13.76 10.91
C VAL A 50 1.09 -14.67 9.97
N ASN A 51 1.70 -15.10 8.87
CA ASN A 51 1.15 -16.04 7.88
C ASN A 51 -0.14 -15.56 7.21
N ILE A 52 -0.26 -14.25 6.98
CA ILE A 52 -1.35 -13.68 6.18
C ILE A 52 -0.80 -13.44 4.77
N PRO A 53 -1.36 -14.10 3.73
CA PRO A 53 -0.88 -13.90 2.37
C PRO A 53 -0.98 -12.44 1.93
N CYS A 54 0.13 -11.91 1.43
CA CYS A 54 0.21 -10.52 0.99
C CYS A 54 1.14 -10.45 -0.22
N VAL A 55 0.73 -9.71 -1.24
CA VAL A 55 1.56 -9.48 -2.42
C VAL A 55 1.80 -7.98 -2.61
N LEU A 56 2.94 -7.66 -3.21
CA LEU A 56 3.25 -6.30 -3.64
C LEU A 56 2.60 -6.07 -5.00
N VAL A 57 1.98 -4.91 -5.18
CA VAL A 57 1.34 -4.53 -6.43
C VAL A 57 1.99 -3.25 -6.92
N SER A 58 2.47 -3.27 -8.16
CA SER A 58 3.05 -2.10 -8.81
C SER A 58 2.14 -1.63 -9.93
N GLY A 59 2.08 -0.34 -10.12
CA GLY A 59 1.27 0.25 -11.18
C GLY A 59 1.34 1.75 -11.13
N THR A 60 0.22 2.40 -11.47
CA THR A 60 0.08 3.84 -11.39
C THR A 60 -1.12 4.19 -10.51
N ALA A 61 -1.06 5.36 -9.91
CA ALA A 61 -2.18 5.91 -9.15
C ALA A 61 -2.33 7.39 -9.49
N THR A 62 -3.59 7.83 -9.56
CA THR A 62 -3.94 9.22 -9.87
C THR A 62 -4.51 9.87 -8.63
N ASN A 63 -3.90 10.97 -8.18
CA ASN A 63 -4.35 11.67 -6.97
C ASN A 63 -5.55 12.59 -7.26
N SER A 64 -6.05 13.25 -6.22
CA SER A 64 -7.21 14.14 -6.34
C SER A 64 -6.96 15.38 -7.23
N GLU A 65 -5.70 15.71 -7.48
CA GLU A 65 -5.32 16.81 -8.39
C GLU A 65 -5.19 16.36 -9.83
N GLY A 66 -5.45 15.08 -10.13
CA GLY A 66 -5.35 14.50 -11.46
C GLY A 66 -3.94 14.12 -11.87
N LYS A 67 -2.98 14.16 -10.96
CA LYS A 67 -1.59 13.77 -11.25
C LYS A 67 -1.45 12.25 -11.14
N THR A 68 -0.93 11.62 -12.18
CA THR A 68 -0.68 10.18 -12.23
C THR A 68 0.80 9.91 -12.02
N GLU A 69 1.11 9.01 -11.09
CA GLU A 69 2.48 8.64 -10.77
C GLU A 69 2.61 7.13 -10.65
N ARG A 70 3.83 6.61 -10.80
CA ARG A 70 4.12 5.23 -10.44
C ARG A 70 3.88 5.05 -8.96
N HIS A 71 3.28 3.91 -8.60
CA HIS A 71 2.87 3.66 -7.23
C HIS A 71 2.96 2.19 -6.90
N GLU A 72 3.05 1.88 -5.62
CA GLU A 72 3.10 0.51 -5.13
C GLU A 72 2.21 0.38 -3.89
N TRP A 73 1.45 -0.72 -3.85
CA TRP A 73 0.52 -0.99 -2.76
C TRP A 73 0.46 -2.51 -2.53
N ASN A 74 -0.54 -2.99 -1.80
CA ASN A 74 -0.63 -4.42 -1.47
C ASN A 74 -2.00 -4.99 -1.77
N TYR A 75 -2.03 -6.28 -2.12
CA TYR A 75 -3.22 -7.11 -2.00
C TYR A 75 -3.01 -8.09 -0.87
N VAL A 76 -4.05 -8.30 -0.06
CA VAL A 76 -4.01 -9.12 1.15
C VAL A 76 -5.15 -10.12 1.12
N GLN A 77 -4.88 -11.38 1.49
CA GLN A 77 -5.90 -12.42 1.51
C GLN A 77 -6.42 -12.63 2.93
N LEU A 78 -7.74 -12.52 3.08
CA LEU A 78 -8.46 -12.83 4.32
C LEU A 78 -9.61 -13.78 4.00
N TYR A 79 -9.67 -14.90 4.71
CA TYR A 79 -10.72 -15.91 4.52
C TYR A 79 -10.88 -16.35 3.05
N GLY A 80 -9.75 -16.51 2.36
CA GLY A 80 -9.73 -16.93 0.96
C GLY A 80 -10.05 -15.86 -0.07
N LYS A 81 -10.28 -14.61 0.36
CA LYS A 81 -10.64 -13.49 -0.52
C LYS A 81 -9.56 -12.41 -0.47
N TRP A 82 -9.31 -11.79 -1.61
CA TRP A 82 -8.27 -10.77 -1.73
C TRP A 82 -8.85 -9.36 -1.68
N TYR A 83 -8.18 -8.48 -0.96
CA TYR A 83 -8.54 -7.06 -0.79
C TYR A 83 -7.31 -6.20 -0.98
N ALA A 84 -7.51 -4.93 -1.30
CA ALA A 84 -6.41 -3.99 -1.47
C ALA A 84 -6.18 -3.15 -0.22
N ILE A 85 -4.91 -2.84 0.05
CA ILE A 85 -4.49 -1.89 1.08
C ILE A 85 -3.47 -0.95 0.46
N ASP A 86 -3.66 0.36 0.64
CA ASP A 86 -2.66 1.36 0.31
C ASP A 86 -2.30 2.15 1.56
N SER A 87 -1.31 1.66 2.28
CA SER A 87 -0.88 2.28 3.54
C SER A 87 -0.22 3.65 3.34
N THR A 88 0.40 3.88 2.18
CA THR A 88 0.95 5.20 1.86
C THR A 88 -0.13 6.26 1.81
N TRP A 89 -1.22 5.98 1.07
CA TRP A 89 -2.32 6.93 0.91
C TRP A 89 -3.18 7.07 2.17
N ASP A 90 -3.10 6.10 3.07
CA ASP A 90 -3.79 6.18 4.37
C ASP A 90 -2.96 6.90 5.43
N ASP A 91 -1.68 7.18 5.17
CA ASP A 91 -0.82 7.87 6.14
C ASP A 91 -1.25 9.32 6.31
N PRO A 92 -1.71 9.72 7.52
CA PRO A 92 -2.18 11.09 7.75
C PRO A 92 -1.07 12.14 7.66
N VAL A 93 0.19 11.77 7.82
CA VAL A 93 1.33 12.68 7.77
C VAL A 93 1.52 13.23 6.35
N VAL A 94 1.20 12.44 5.34
CA VAL A 94 1.26 12.88 3.94
C VAL A 94 0.39 14.11 3.68
N LYS A 95 -0.68 14.29 4.46
CA LYS A 95 -1.63 15.37 4.30
C LYS A 95 -1.33 16.59 5.16
N GLY A 96 -0.30 16.54 6.00
CA GLY A 96 0.25 17.68 6.74
C GLY A 96 -0.70 18.37 7.70
N THR A 97 -1.70 17.70 8.23
CA THR A 97 -2.68 18.29 9.12
C THR A 97 -2.66 17.65 10.52
N GLY A 98 -3.32 18.25 11.49
CA GLY A 98 -3.42 17.75 12.84
C GLY A 98 -4.24 16.46 12.96
N TYR A 99 -5.35 16.51 13.70
CA TYR A 99 -6.19 15.33 13.89
C TYR A 99 -6.80 14.86 12.58
N VAL A 100 -6.70 13.53 12.33
CA VAL A 100 -7.29 12.89 11.16
C VAL A 100 -8.22 11.78 11.67
N SER A 101 -9.45 11.73 11.14
CA SER A 101 -10.44 10.74 11.56
C SER A 101 -10.03 9.33 11.14
N ASP A 102 -10.53 8.33 11.87
CA ASP A 102 -10.27 6.93 11.56
C ASP A 102 -10.76 6.53 10.16
N SER A 103 -11.86 7.12 9.69
CA SER A 103 -12.39 6.82 8.36
C SER A 103 -11.43 7.26 7.26
N ILE A 104 -10.69 8.36 7.46
CA ILE A 104 -9.68 8.83 6.50
C ILE A 104 -8.43 7.94 6.56
N LYS A 105 -7.99 7.55 7.76
CA LYS A 105 -6.85 6.67 7.95
C LYS A 105 -7.06 5.27 7.38
N HIS A 106 -8.30 4.86 7.18
CA HIS A 106 -8.66 3.53 6.69
C HIS A 106 -9.37 3.57 5.35
N ARG A 107 -9.23 4.68 4.60
CA ARG A 107 -9.91 4.85 3.32
C ARG A 107 -9.50 3.78 2.30
N TYR A 108 -8.26 3.37 2.32
CA TYR A 108 -7.69 2.34 1.44
C TYR A 108 -7.28 1.10 2.22
N PHE A 109 -8.05 0.75 3.23
CA PHE A 109 -7.80 -0.43 4.06
C PHE A 109 -8.82 -1.53 3.74
N LEU A 110 -8.34 -2.65 3.21
CA LEU A 110 -9.15 -3.82 2.83
C LEU A 110 -10.33 -3.45 1.92
N VAL A 111 -10.05 -2.66 0.91
CA VAL A 111 -11.07 -2.21 -0.05
C VAL A 111 -11.10 -3.11 -1.27
N GLY A 112 -12.20 -3.08 -2.00
CA GLY A 112 -12.39 -3.84 -3.21
C GLY A 112 -12.11 -3.02 -4.47
N SER A 113 -12.37 -3.66 -5.62
CA SER A 113 -12.13 -3.04 -6.93
C SER A 113 -13.03 -1.82 -7.18
N ASN A 114 -14.21 -1.79 -6.57
CA ASN A 114 -15.08 -0.61 -6.66
C ASN A 114 -14.40 0.67 -6.21
N GLU A 115 -13.55 0.59 -5.19
CA GLU A 115 -12.81 1.76 -4.70
C GLU A 115 -11.47 1.92 -5.42
N MET A 116 -10.73 0.84 -5.57
CA MET A 116 -9.38 0.91 -6.16
C MET A 116 -9.38 1.31 -7.63
N ASN A 117 -10.34 0.83 -8.40
CA ASN A 117 -10.38 1.11 -9.84
C ASN A 117 -10.66 2.58 -10.18
N LYS A 118 -11.03 3.38 -9.20
CA LYS A 118 -11.22 4.82 -9.40
C LYS A 118 -9.90 5.53 -9.66
N ASN A 119 -8.79 5.05 -9.08
CA ASN A 119 -7.53 5.79 -9.10
C ASN A 119 -6.27 4.94 -9.04
N HIS A 120 -6.39 3.61 -8.95
CA HIS A 120 -5.25 2.69 -8.93
C HIS A 120 -5.32 1.75 -10.11
N PHE A 121 -4.21 1.66 -10.88
CA PHE A 121 -4.15 0.89 -12.12
C PHE A 121 -2.95 -0.04 -12.08
N PRO A 122 -3.12 -1.32 -11.66
CA PRO A 122 -2.00 -2.25 -11.57
C PRO A 122 -1.44 -2.55 -12.95
N ASN A 123 -0.12 -2.59 -13.05
CA ASN A 123 0.60 -2.99 -14.25
C ASN A 123 1.20 -4.37 -14.00
N GLY A 124 1.04 -5.28 -14.97
CA GLY A 124 1.74 -6.56 -14.89
C GLY A 124 3.24 -6.33 -14.93
N GLN A 125 3.98 -7.02 -14.07
CA GLN A 125 5.43 -7.02 -14.14
C GLN A 125 5.93 -8.24 -14.91
N MET A 126 7.00 -8.07 -15.66
CA MET A 126 7.68 -9.18 -16.31
C MET A 126 8.72 -9.76 -15.37
N THR A 127 8.75 -11.07 -15.24
CA THR A 127 9.84 -11.74 -14.51
C THR A 127 11.10 -11.76 -15.38
N GLU A 128 12.23 -12.10 -14.79
CA GLU A 128 13.49 -12.23 -15.52
C GLU A 128 13.40 -13.24 -16.67
N SER A 129 12.53 -14.25 -16.53
CA SER A 129 12.28 -15.24 -17.58
C SER A 129 11.32 -14.76 -18.66
N GLY A 130 10.83 -13.53 -18.57
CA GLY A 130 9.89 -12.97 -19.55
C GLY A 130 8.44 -13.34 -19.31
N GLN A 131 8.11 -13.96 -18.19
CA GLN A 131 6.72 -14.28 -17.85
C GLN A 131 6.04 -13.09 -17.18
N LYS A 132 4.82 -12.80 -17.60
CA LYS A 132 4.02 -11.73 -17.01
C LYS A 132 3.54 -12.13 -15.60
N PHE A 133 3.77 -11.29 -14.63
CA PHE A 133 3.26 -11.49 -13.28
C PHE A 133 1.75 -11.19 -13.24
N VAL A 134 0.97 -12.15 -12.75
CA VAL A 134 -0.49 -12.01 -12.65
C VAL A 134 -0.87 -11.84 -11.18
N TYR A 135 -1.49 -10.70 -10.86
CA TYR A 135 -1.98 -10.45 -9.51
C TYR A 135 -3.26 -11.23 -9.23
N PRO A 136 -3.50 -11.62 -7.98
CA PRO A 136 -4.79 -12.21 -7.61
C PRO A 136 -5.92 -11.21 -7.86
N THR A 137 -7.10 -11.73 -8.19
CA THR A 137 -8.30 -10.90 -8.38
C THR A 137 -8.83 -10.49 -7.00
N ILE A 138 -9.00 -9.20 -6.80
CA ILE A 138 -9.56 -8.70 -5.53
C ILE A 138 -11.09 -8.68 -5.59
N GLU A 139 -11.71 -8.71 -4.42
CA GLU A 139 -13.16 -8.60 -4.29
C GLU A 139 -13.65 -7.27 -4.83
N ILE A 140 -14.93 -7.21 -5.18
CA ILE A 140 -15.54 -5.98 -5.69
C ILE A 140 -15.78 -5.00 -4.55
N GLU A 141 -16.30 -5.51 -3.43
CA GLU A 141 -16.66 -4.70 -2.29
C GLU A 141 -15.59 -4.72 -1.21
N LYS A 142 -15.63 -3.73 -0.33
CA LYS A 142 -14.78 -3.64 0.85
C LYS A 142 -15.04 -4.83 1.78
N TYR A 143 -14.00 -5.26 2.52
CA TYR A 143 -14.14 -6.30 3.54
C TYR A 143 -15.25 -5.94 4.54
N GLY A 144 -16.09 -6.92 4.84
CA GLY A 144 -17.20 -6.74 5.77
C GLY A 144 -18.49 -6.21 5.12
N LYS A 145 -18.51 -6.10 3.81
CA LYS A 145 -19.69 -5.65 3.06
C LYS A 145 -20.34 -6.79 2.31
#